data_3751308990a4d19c87a92fb5542018b1
#
_entry.id   3751308990a4d19c87a92fb5542018b1
#
_cell.length_a   1.000
_cell.length_b   1.000
_cell.length_c   1.000
_cell.angle_alpha   90.00
_cell.angle_beta   90.00
_cell.angle_gamma   90.00
#
_symmetry.space_group_name_H-M   'P 1'
#
loop_
_entity.id
_entity.type
_entity.pdbx_description
1 polymer ?
#
loop_
_entity_poly.entity_id
_entity_poly.type
_entity_poly.pdbx_seq_one_letter_code
_entity_poly.pdbx_strand_id
1 'polypeptide(L)'
;GKYMQILCNPSARKWYQYQKKIRIKLNNIDETIERKNKSLINRKHDVTIFLKDLYKVILETDRVLKKGGYQVWIVGHRTIMGKIVVDMEGIINDWFENLGYHCEASLNRKYSFKRMPHHINSTIERCEEIQTMMNEYILVVRKE
;
A
#
# COMPACT_ATOMS: atom_id res chain seq x y z
N GLY A 1 -27.79 -5.29 -10.36
CA GLY A 1 -27.98 -4.47 -9.37
C GLY A 1 -26.93 -3.89 -8.44
N LYS A 2 -26.38 -4.62 -7.50
CA LYS A 2 -25.47 -4.06 -6.46
C LYS A 2 -24.14 -3.48 -7.01
N TYR A 3 -23.64 -4.00 -8.10
CA TYR A 3 -22.39 -3.48 -8.72
C TYR A 3 -22.54 -2.08 -9.35
N MET A 4 -23.74 -1.76 -9.84
CA MET A 4 -23.99 -0.44 -10.47
C MET A 4 -24.08 0.69 -9.43
N GLN A 5 -24.57 0.42 -8.21
CA GLN A 5 -24.63 1.43 -7.13
C GLN A 5 -23.24 1.81 -6.60
N ILE A 6 -22.28 0.89 -6.61
CA ILE A 6 -20.89 1.15 -6.21
C ILE A 6 -20.21 2.13 -7.19
N LEU A 7 -20.55 2.07 -8.48
CA LEU A 7 -19.97 2.95 -9.51
C LEU A 7 -20.52 4.39 -9.49
N CYS A 8 -21.64 4.62 -8.81
CA CYS A 8 -22.23 5.97 -8.70
C CYS A 8 -21.60 6.79 -7.54
N ASN A 9 -20.88 6.16 -6.63
CA ASN A 9 -20.17 6.86 -5.55
C ASN A 9 -18.81 7.35 -6.08
N PRO A 10 -18.51 8.68 -6.03
CA PRO A 10 -17.23 9.23 -6.48
C PRO A 10 -16.02 8.60 -5.77
N SER A 11 -16.13 8.28 -4.49
CA SER A 11 -15.10 7.61 -3.70
C SER A 11 -14.83 6.19 -4.21
N ALA A 12 -15.90 5.45 -4.55
CA ALA A 12 -15.77 4.11 -5.11
C ALA A 12 -15.13 4.12 -6.51
N ARG A 13 -15.39 5.16 -7.32
CA ARG A 13 -14.75 5.34 -8.64
C ARG A 13 -13.25 5.58 -8.51
N LYS A 14 -12.82 6.47 -7.61
CA LYS A 14 -11.40 6.74 -7.36
C LYS A 14 -10.71 5.48 -6.83
N TRP A 15 -11.33 4.75 -5.89
CA TRP A 15 -10.83 3.49 -5.39
C TRP A 15 -10.67 2.44 -6.50
N TYR A 16 -11.67 2.31 -7.39
CA TYR A 16 -11.61 1.40 -8.53
C TYR A 16 -10.49 1.79 -9.50
N GLN A 17 -10.31 3.08 -9.80
CA GLN A 17 -9.21 3.59 -10.63
C GLN A 17 -7.85 3.29 -9.99
N TYR A 18 -7.76 3.41 -8.68
CA TYR A 18 -6.55 3.10 -7.94
C TYR A 18 -6.24 1.61 -7.95
N GLN A 19 -7.24 0.78 -7.71
CA GLN A 19 -7.15 -0.69 -7.87
C GLN A 19 -6.73 -1.07 -9.28
N LYS A 20 -7.22 -0.36 -10.28
CA LYS A 20 -6.84 -0.55 -11.69
C LYS A 20 -5.37 -0.21 -11.92
N LYS A 21 -4.86 0.90 -11.34
CA LYS A 21 -3.43 1.27 -11.42
C LYS A 21 -2.52 0.25 -10.74
N ILE A 22 -2.90 -0.21 -9.54
CA ILE A 22 -2.19 -1.30 -8.84
C ILE A 22 -2.24 -2.57 -9.68
N ARG A 23 -3.40 -2.95 -10.22
CA ARG A 23 -3.58 -4.13 -11.05
C ARG A 23 -2.73 -4.06 -12.33
N ILE A 24 -2.65 -2.90 -12.98
CA ILE A 24 -1.79 -2.70 -14.16
C ILE A 24 -0.32 -2.87 -13.79
N LYS A 25 0.14 -2.24 -12.71
CA LYS A 25 1.52 -2.43 -12.22
C LYS A 25 1.80 -3.90 -11.87
N LEU A 26 0.85 -4.58 -11.23
CA LEU A 26 0.98 -6.00 -10.89
C LEU A 26 0.91 -6.91 -12.12
N ASN A 27 0.11 -6.58 -13.13
CA ASN A 27 0.04 -7.35 -14.40
C ASN A 27 1.33 -7.19 -15.22
N ASN A 28 1.96 -6.02 -15.22
CA ASN A 28 3.28 -5.85 -15.85
C ASN A 28 4.36 -6.71 -15.17
N ILE A 29 4.16 -7.02 -13.88
CA ILE A 29 4.97 -8.01 -13.16
C ILE A 29 4.67 -9.42 -13.67
N ASP A 30 3.41 -9.76 -13.93
CA ASP A 30 3.01 -11.10 -14.41
C ASP A 30 3.69 -11.46 -15.71
N GLU A 31 3.72 -10.56 -16.70
CA GLU A 31 4.37 -10.82 -17.99
C GLU A 31 5.87 -11.12 -17.84
N THR A 32 6.48 -10.55 -16.81
CA THR A 32 7.89 -10.78 -16.49
C THR A 32 8.10 -12.06 -15.65
N ILE A 33 7.09 -12.45 -14.89
CA ILE A 33 7.10 -13.55 -13.92
C ILE A 33 6.68 -14.88 -14.54
N GLU A 34 5.69 -14.90 -15.43
CA GLU A 34 5.27 -16.12 -16.12
C GLU A 34 6.44 -16.81 -16.83
N ARG A 35 7.46 -16.04 -17.17
CA ARG A 35 8.72 -16.55 -17.72
C ARG A 35 9.68 -17.15 -16.70
N LYS A 36 9.50 -16.93 -15.39
CA LYS A 36 10.55 -17.27 -14.41
C LYS A 36 10.17 -18.14 -13.23
N ASN A 37 8.95 -18.15 -12.68
CA ASN A 37 8.67 -19.04 -11.54
C ASN A 37 7.23 -19.00 -10.98
N LYS A 38 6.64 -20.17 -10.71
CA LYS A 38 5.30 -20.36 -10.13
C LYS A 38 5.15 -19.79 -8.71
N SER A 39 6.25 -19.67 -7.97
CA SER A 39 6.27 -19.12 -6.61
C SER A 39 6.02 -17.60 -6.55
N LEU A 40 6.18 -16.91 -7.65
CA LEU A 40 6.05 -15.45 -7.73
C LEU A 40 4.61 -15.00 -7.98
N ILE A 41 3.78 -15.86 -8.55
CA ILE A 41 2.35 -15.63 -8.72
C ILE A 41 1.65 -15.50 -7.36
N ASN A 42 2.08 -16.28 -6.37
CA ASN A 42 1.55 -16.23 -5.03
C ASN A 42 1.79 -14.87 -4.35
N ARG A 43 2.92 -14.22 -4.60
CA ARG A 43 3.24 -12.91 -3.99
C ARG A 43 2.35 -11.76 -4.48
N LYS A 44 1.92 -11.79 -5.74
CA LYS A 44 0.91 -10.84 -6.23
C LYS A 44 -0.40 -10.99 -5.47
N HIS A 45 -0.82 -12.23 -5.28
CA HIS A 45 -2.03 -12.55 -4.53
C HIS A 45 -1.94 -12.07 -3.09
N ASP A 46 -0.80 -12.33 -2.41
CA ASP A 46 -0.53 -11.91 -1.04
C ASP A 46 -0.60 -10.38 -0.88
N VAL A 47 0.00 -9.63 -1.81
CA VAL A 47 -0.04 -8.17 -1.79
C VAL A 47 -1.46 -7.65 -1.99
N THR A 48 -2.22 -8.28 -2.90
CA THR A 48 -3.61 -7.90 -3.16
C THR A 48 -4.49 -8.15 -1.92
N ILE A 49 -4.32 -9.28 -1.26
CA ILE A 49 -5.04 -9.60 -0.02
C ILE A 49 -4.66 -8.60 1.08
N PHE A 50 -3.36 -8.37 1.26
CA PHE A 50 -2.86 -7.42 2.26
C PHE A 50 -3.48 -6.03 2.08
N LEU A 51 -3.49 -5.48 0.86
CA LEU A 51 -4.07 -4.16 0.59
C LEU A 51 -5.58 -4.14 0.81
N LYS A 52 -6.29 -5.22 0.47
CA LYS A 52 -7.73 -5.35 0.75
C LYS A 52 -8.02 -5.35 2.24
N ASP A 53 -7.25 -6.10 3.01
CA ASP A 53 -7.46 -6.20 4.45
C ASP A 53 -7.06 -4.91 5.16
N LEU A 54 -5.99 -4.26 4.73
CA LEU A 54 -5.60 -2.94 5.22
C LEU A 54 -6.71 -1.90 4.96
N TYR A 55 -7.31 -1.93 3.78
CA TYR A 55 -8.42 -1.02 3.47
C TYR A 55 -9.64 -1.27 4.36
N LYS A 56 -9.97 -2.53 4.68
CA LYS A 56 -11.04 -2.86 5.64
C LYS A 56 -10.73 -2.30 7.03
N VAL A 57 -9.48 -2.39 7.49
CA VAL A 57 -9.05 -1.79 8.77
C VAL A 57 -9.28 -0.27 8.75
N ILE A 58 -8.91 0.40 7.65
CA ILE A 58 -9.15 1.84 7.48
C ILE A 58 -10.65 2.16 7.54
N LEU A 59 -11.50 1.39 6.88
CA LEU A 59 -12.95 1.59 6.93
C LEU A 59 -13.50 1.41 8.35
N GLU A 60 -13.01 0.43 9.12
CA GLU A 60 -13.45 0.22 10.49
C GLU A 60 -12.93 1.29 11.45
N THR A 61 -11.71 1.77 11.26
CA THR A 61 -11.19 2.92 12.03
C THR A 61 -11.95 4.20 11.71
N ASP A 62 -12.30 4.41 10.43
CA ASP A 62 -13.17 5.51 10.02
C ASP A 62 -14.54 5.44 10.69
N ARG A 63 -15.16 4.27 10.71
CA ARG A 63 -16.48 4.04 11.30
C ARG A 63 -16.54 4.45 12.78
N VAL A 64 -15.48 4.19 13.55
CA VAL A 64 -15.46 4.44 14.99
C VAL A 64 -14.93 5.83 15.36
N LEU A 65 -14.20 6.49 14.47
CA LEU A 65 -13.61 7.80 14.73
C LEU A 65 -14.66 8.90 14.56
N LYS A 66 -14.72 9.79 15.55
CA LYS A 66 -15.59 10.97 15.51
C LYS A 66 -15.04 12.02 14.52
N LYS A 67 -15.92 12.87 14.00
CA LYS A 67 -15.54 14.06 13.24
C LYS A 67 -14.58 14.92 14.03
N GLY A 68 -13.58 15.49 13.36
CA GLY A 68 -12.48 16.24 13.96
C GLY A 68 -11.41 15.36 14.61
N GLY A 69 -11.60 14.04 14.65
CA GLY A 69 -10.61 13.10 15.20
C GLY A 69 -9.40 12.90 14.27
N TYR A 70 -8.27 12.56 14.86
CA TYR A 70 -7.03 12.33 14.15
C TYR A 70 -6.70 10.84 14.07
N GLN A 71 -6.05 10.45 12.97
CA GLN A 71 -5.37 9.17 12.85
C GLN A 71 -3.91 9.42 12.49
N VAL A 72 -3.03 8.60 13.06
CA VAL A 72 -1.59 8.64 12.76
C VAL A 72 -1.16 7.26 12.29
N TRP A 73 -0.66 7.19 11.08
CA TRP A 73 -0.22 5.95 10.45
C TRP A 73 1.28 5.98 10.23
N ILE A 74 1.98 5.00 10.79
CA ILE A 74 3.42 4.84 10.58
C ILE A 74 3.61 3.68 9.61
N VAL A 75 4.08 4.00 8.42
CA VAL A 75 4.21 3.04 7.32
C VAL A 75 5.57 3.16 6.64
N GLY A 76 6.02 2.06 6.08
CA GLY A 76 7.19 2.05 5.20
C GLY A 76 6.83 1.60 3.81
N HIS A 77 7.55 2.07 2.82
CA HIS A 77 7.42 1.56 1.46
C HIS A 77 7.86 0.10 1.40
N ARG A 78 7.07 -0.71 0.75
CA ARG A 78 7.37 -2.13 0.57
C ARG A 78 7.96 -2.35 -0.82
N THR A 79 9.11 -3.00 -0.87
CA THR A 79 9.68 -3.44 -2.15
C THR A 79 9.25 -4.87 -2.43
N ILE A 80 8.64 -5.09 -3.59
CA ILE A 80 8.22 -6.40 -4.08
C ILE A 80 9.27 -6.87 -5.07
N MET A 81 9.82 -8.07 -4.84
CA MET A 81 10.82 -8.70 -5.70
C MET A 81 12.07 -7.84 -5.95
N GLY A 82 12.40 -6.97 -5.01
CA GLY A 82 13.57 -6.10 -5.11
C GLY A 82 13.51 -4.99 -6.16
N LYS A 83 12.42 -4.92 -6.94
CA LYS A 83 12.33 -4.01 -8.10
C LYS A 83 11.15 -3.03 -8.04
N ILE A 84 10.08 -3.41 -7.34
CA ILE A 84 8.84 -2.64 -7.34
C ILE A 84 8.62 -2.07 -5.96
N VAL A 85 8.72 -0.77 -5.86
CA VAL A 85 8.38 -0.05 -4.63
C VAL A 85 6.88 0.22 -4.62
N VAL A 86 6.21 -0.29 -3.58
CA VAL A 86 4.82 0.03 -3.29
C VAL A 86 4.81 1.24 -2.37
N ASP A 87 4.31 2.34 -2.90
CA ASP A 87 4.12 3.59 -2.16
C ASP A 87 2.96 3.45 -1.18
N MET A 88 3.25 2.91 0.01
CA MET A 88 2.24 2.65 1.03
C MET A 88 1.65 3.94 1.60
N GLU A 89 2.47 4.97 1.75
CA GLU A 89 2.04 6.26 2.28
C GLU A 89 1.05 6.94 1.32
N GLY A 90 1.40 7.06 0.04
CA GLY A 90 0.51 7.64 -0.96
C GLY A 90 -0.79 6.85 -1.10
N ILE A 91 -0.75 5.50 -1.03
CA ILE A 91 -1.94 4.66 -1.08
C ILE A 91 -2.90 4.97 0.08
N ILE A 92 -2.38 5.02 1.29
CA ILE A 92 -3.18 5.24 2.49
C ILE A 92 -3.73 6.67 2.50
N ASN A 93 -2.92 7.66 2.10
CA ASN A 93 -3.37 9.04 1.98
C ASN A 93 -4.54 9.17 0.99
N ASP A 94 -4.41 8.60 -0.21
CA ASP A 94 -5.48 8.61 -1.20
C ASP A 94 -6.78 7.97 -0.68
N TRP A 95 -6.67 6.92 0.14
CA TRP A 95 -7.84 6.30 0.75
C TRP A 95 -8.50 7.20 1.79
N PHE A 96 -7.71 7.88 2.62
CA PHE A 96 -8.23 8.82 3.61
C PHE A 96 -8.85 10.05 2.95
N GLU A 97 -8.24 10.63 1.92
CA GLU A 97 -8.83 11.73 1.16
C GLU A 97 -10.18 11.33 0.55
N ASN A 98 -10.31 10.09 0.06
CA ASN A 98 -11.58 9.58 -0.46
C ASN A 98 -12.66 9.39 0.61
N LEU A 99 -12.27 9.20 1.87
CA LEU A 99 -13.17 9.09 3.02
C LEU A 99 -13.50 10.45 3.64
N GLY A 100 -12.99 11.55 3.09
CA GLY A 100 -13.24 12.91 3.59
C GLY A 100 -12.31 13.31 4.73
N TYR A 101 -11.09 12.79 4.74
CA TYR A 101 -10.05 13.24 5.65
C TYR A 101 -9.17 14.30 4.98
N HIS A 102 -8.66 15.19 5.79
CA HIS A 102 -7.61 16.13 5.42
C HIS A 102 -6.25 15.61 5.88
N CYS A 103 -5.26 15.61 4.99
CA CYS A 103 -3.88 15.29 5.35
C CYS A 103 -3.25 16.51 6.04
N GLU A 104 -3.00 16.40 7.34
CA GLU A 104 -2.38 17.47 8.12
C GLU A 104 -0.86 17.47 7.98
N ALA A 105 -0.25 16.29 7.93
CA ALA A 105 1.18 16.15 7.76
C ALA A 105 1.58 14.78 7.21
N SER A 106 2.62 14.78 6.40
CA SER A 106 3.39 13.59 6.05
C SER A 106 4.86 13.82 6.39
N LEU A 107 5.39 13.06 7.33
CA LEU A 107 6.74 13.19 7.84
C LEU A 107 7.57 11.98 7.45
N ASN A 108 8.78 12.20 6.98
CA ASN A 108 9.73 11.13 6.67
C ASN A 108 10.74 11.01 7.81
N ARG A 109 10.81 9.81 8.41
CA ARG A 109 11.78 9.48 9.45
C ARG A 109 12.81 8.48 8.93
N LYS A 110 14.08 8.85 8.96
CA LYS A 110 15.19 7.94 8.67
C LYS A 110 15.54 7.12 9.92
N TYR A 111 15.75 5.83 9.74
CA TYR A 111 16.27 4.97 10.80
C TYR A 111 17.78 5.12 10.92
N SER A 112 18.27 5.47 12.11
CA SER A 112 19.71 5.52 12.38
C SER A 112 20.27 4.28 13.07
N PHE A 113 19.43 3.45 13.71
CA PHE A 113 19.90 2.39 14.61
C PHE A 113 19.13 1.05 14.55
N LYS A 114 18.31 0.79 13.54
CA LYS A 114 17.64 -0.50 13.46
C LYS A 114 18.63 -1.56 12.96
N ARG A 115 18.93 -2.55 13.81
CA ARG A 115 19.67 -3.78 13.43
C ARG A 115 18.75 -4.68 12.57
N MET A 116 18.35 -4.19 11.41
CA MET A 116 17.75 -5.04 10.39
C MET A 116 18.85 -5.49 9.45
N PRO A 117 18.81 -6.72 8.93
CA PRO A 117 19.73 -7.12 7.89
C PRO A 117 19.59 -6.10 6.74
N HIS A 118 20.69 -5.44 6.39
CA HIS A 118 20.69 -4.40 5.36
C HIS A 118 20.29 -4.95 3.98
N HIS A 119 20.42 -6.26 3.81
CA HIS A 119 20.17 -6.95 2.56
C HIS A 119 19.44 -8.26 2.84
N ILE A 120 18.18 -8.34 2.43
CA ILE A 120 17.43 -9.60 2.44
C ILE A 120 17.17 -9.97 1.00
N ASN A 121 17.80 -11.03 0.56
CA ASN A 121 17.45 -11.67 -0.70
C ASN A 121 16.36 -12.70 -0.43
N SER A 122 15.11 -12.35 -0.70
CA SER A 122 13.97 -13.25 -0.54
C SER A 122 13.68 -14.06 -1.81
N THR A 123 14.47 -13.88 -2.84
CA THR A 123 14.37 -14.60 -4.12
C THR A 123 15.55 -15.55 -4.28
N ILE A 124 15.34 -16.62 -5.01
CA ILE A 124 16.25 -17.78 -5.16
C ILE A 124 17.60 -17.40 -5.82
N GLU A 125 17.68 -16.27 -6.51
CA GLU A 125 18.92 -15.77 -7.09
C GLU A 125 19.61 -14.82 -6.11
N ARG A 126 20.63 -15.34 -5.44
CA ARG A 126 21.44 -14.67 -4.39
C ARG A 126 22.34 -13.51 -4.90
N CYS A 127 22.16 -13.03 -6.10
CA CYS A 127 23.14 -12.14 -6.74
C CYS A 127 22.81 -10.65 -6.65
N GLU A 128 21.60 -10.25 -6.23
CA GLU A 128 21.24 -8.83 -6.09
C GLU A 128 20.91 -8.51 -4.63
N GLU A 129 21.72 -7.65 -4.02
CA GLU A 129 21.44 -7.08 -2.69
C GLU A 129 20.26 -6.14 -2.79
N ILE A 130 19.19 -6.44 -2.07
CA ILE A 130 17.99 -5.59 -2.00
C ILE A 130 18.07 -4.76 -0.74
N GLN A 131 18.12 -3.45 -0.90
CA GLN A 131 18.12 -2.53 0.22
C GLN A 131 16.80 -2.66 0.99
N THR A 132 16.89 -2.97 2.28
CA THR A 132 15.73 -3.01 3.16
C THR A 132 15.24 -1.59 3.45
N MET A 133 14.01 -1.48 3.93
CA MET A 133 13.34 -0.22 4.23
C MET A 133 14.19 0.69 5.14
N MET A 134 14.65 1.81 4.58
CA MET A 134 15.49 2.81 5.26
C MET A 134 14.67 3.97 5.86
N ASN A 135 13.45 4.15 5.40
CA ASN A 135 12.59 5.28 5.78
C ASN A 135 11.24 4.78 6.31
N GLU A 136 10.74 5.45 7.32
CA GLU A 136 9.33 5.39 7.74
C GLU A 136 8.64 6.70 7.41
N TYR A 137 7.38 6.60 7.02
CA TYR A 137 6.51 7.73 6.79
C TYR A 137 5.47 7.78 7.91
N ILE A 138 5.29 8.95 8.47
CA ILE A 138 4.30 9.21 9.50
C ILE A 138 3.24 10.10 8.87
N LEU A 139 2.11 9.51 8.53
CA LEU A 139 0.98 10.17 7.93
C LEU A 139 -0.01 10.56 9.02
N VAL A 140 -0.32 11.85 9.13
CA VAL A 140 -1.29 12.40 10.07
C VAL A 140 -2.49 12.90 9.28
N VAL A 141 -3.65 12.33 9.53
CA VAL A 141 -4.90 12.70 8.87
C VAL A 141 -5.98 13.04 9.88
N ARG A 142 -6.83 14.02 9.54
CA ARG A 142 -7.96 14.48 10.35
C ARG A 142 -9.28 14.23 9.62
N LYS A 143 -10.24 13.64 10.33
CA LYS A 143 -11.60 13.42 9.82
C LYS A 143 -12.39 14.74 9.78
N GLU A 144 -12.88 15.14 8.63
CA GLU A 144 -13.74 16.31 8.46
C GLU A 144 -15.22 16.05 8.82
#